data_509bfc26d38242ba120a3309583138d3
#
_entry.id   509bfc26d38242ba120a3309583138d3
#
_cell.length_a   1.000
_cell.length_b   1.000
_cell.length_c   1.000
_cell.angle_alpha   90.00
_cell.angle_beta   90.00
_cell.angle_gamma   90.00
#
_symmetry.space_group_name_H-M   'P 1'
#
loop_
_entity.id
_entity.type
_entity.pdbx_description
1 polymer ?
#
loop_
_entity_poly.entity_id
_entity_poly.type
_entity_poly.pdbx_seq_one_letter_code
_entity_poly.pdbx_strand_id
1 'polypeptide(L)'
;MSVYHEELKIKETELLREVQADLPPFLREFFRGIAQTTSTKTRLAYAYDLRVFFRYLYEEHDKLGGMETRHLEVDALDQITSEDIECYLEYLSYYIAPDQNQPQQQTAHHNDEKGKARKLASVRSMYKYFYKKGKIKANPATIVDTPKIHEKKITRLDVNEMANLLDAVESGNNLTDRQKAR
;
A
#
# COMPACT_ATOMS: atom_id res chain seq x y z
N MET A 1 14.09 -23.05 10.82
CA MET A 1 13.44 -21.72 10.88
C MET A 1 12.67 -21.62 12.18
N SER A 2 12.56 -20.46 12.82
CA SER A 2 11.84 -20.32 14.09
C SER A 2 10.33 -20.50 13.84
N VAL A 3 9.64 -21.24 14.71
CA VAL A 3 8.17 -21.45 14.68
C VAL A 3 7.41 -20.14 14.50
N TYR A 4 7.88 -19.06 15.12
CA TYR A 4 7.34 -17.72 14.98
C TYR A 4 7.29 -17.20 13.53
N HIS A 5 8.33 -17.46 12.73
CA HIS A 5 8.37 -17.01 11.32
C HIS A 5 7.40 -17.80 10.43
N GLU A 6 7.14 -19.06 10.74
CA GLU A 6 6.17 -19.89 10.03
C GLU A 6 4.74 -19.45 10.34
N GLU A 7 4.42 -19.21 11.61
CA GLU A 7 3.12 -18.69 12.03
C GLU A 7 2.82 -17.32 11.41
N LEU A 8 3.81 -16.42 11.40
CA LEU A 8 3.67 -15.10 10.76
C LEU A 8 3.38 -15.21 9.26
N LYS A 9 4.08 -16.11 8.56
CA LYS A 9 3.90 -16.35 7.13
C LYS A 9 2.52 -16.95 6.82
N ILE A 10 2.01 -17.83 7.67
CA ILE A 10 0.66 -18.38 7.56
C ILE A 10 -0.35 -17.25 7.69
N LYS A 11 -0.25 -16.44 8.75
CA LYS A 11 -1.13 -15.30 8.99
C LYS A 11 -1.13 -14.29 7.84
N GLU A 12 0.05 -13.94 7.32
CA GLU A 12 0.16 -13.06 6.15
C GLU A 12 -0.49 -13.67 4.91
N THR A 13 -0.44 -15.00 4.77
CA THR A 13 -1.06 -15.70 3.63
C THR A 13 -2.59 -15.71 3.74
N GLU A 14 -3.12 -15.88 4.94
CA GLU A 14 -4.56 -15.81 5.22
C GLU A 14 -5.10 -14.43 4.93
N LEU A 15 -4.45 -13.38 5.48
CA LEU A 15 -4.80 -11.98 5.19
C LEU A 15 -4.72 -11.65 3.70
N LEU A 16 -3.72 -12.15 2.99
CA LEU A 16 -3.60 -11.96 1.55
C LEU A 16 -4.80 -12.54 0.81
N ARG A 17 -5.27 -13.74 1.19
CA ARG A 17 -6.44 -14.38 0.59
C ARG A 17 -7.72 -13.59 0.87
N GLU A 18 -7.86 -13.10 2.09
CA GLU A 18 -9.00 -12.27 2.50
C GLU A 18 -9.06 -10.98 1.66
N VAL A 19 -7.95 -10.22 1.61
CA VAL A 19 -7.91 -8.98 0.82
C VAL A 19 -8.13 -9.24 -0.67
N GLN A 20 -7.64 -10.36 -1.21
CA GLN A 20 -7.87 -10.73 -2.61
C GLN A 20 -9.33 -11.04 -2.94
N ALA A 21 -10.17 -11.34 -1.95
CA ALA A 21 -11.61 -11.55 -2.18
C ALA A 21 -12.33 -10.25 -2.57
N ASP A 22 -11.83 -9.09 -2.10
CA ASP A 22 -12.37 -7.77 -2.40
C ASP A 22 -11.84 -7.19 -3.73
N LEU A 23 -10.89 -7.87 -4.36
CA LEU A 23 -10.22 -7.40 -5.58
C LEU A 23 -10.83 -8.06 -6.84
N PRO A 24 -10.67 -7.44 -8.03
CA PRO A 24 -11.09 -8.05 -9.29
C PRO A 24 -10.50 -9.45 -9.45
N PRO A 25 -11.30 -10.43 -9.92
CA PRO A 25 -10.89 -11.84 -10.01
C PRO A 25 -9.62 -12.08 -10.84
N PHE A 26 -9.38 -11.26 -11.86
CA PHE A 26 -8.19 -11.39 -12.71
C PHE A 26 -6.87 -11.12 -11.95
N LEU A 27 -6.90 -10.37 -10.85
CA LEU A 27 -5.71 -10.13 -10.04
C LEU A 27 -5.15 -11.38 -9.35
N ARG A 28 -5.93 -12.46 -9.23
CA ARG A 28 -5.42 -13.75 -8.73
C ARG A 28 -4.30 -14.28 -9.62
N GLU A 29 -4.40 -14.05 -10.94
CA GLU A 29 -3.34 -14.40 -11.89
C GLU A 29 -2.06 -13.60 -11.63
N PHE A 30 -2.19 -12.28 -11.42
CA PHE A 30 -1.08 -11.40 -11.07
C PHE A 30 -0.37 -11.87 -9.79
N PHE A 31 -1.10 -12.04 -8.69
CA PHE A 31 -0.52 -12.45 -7.41
C PHE A 31 0.16 -13.82 -7.46
N ARG A 32 -0.39 -14.75 -8.24
CA ARG A 32 0.25 -16.05 -8.50
C ARG A 32 1.52 -15.87 -9.33
N GLY A 33 1.47 -15.01 -10.36
CA GLY A 33 2.60 -14.76 -11.25
C GLY A 33 3.82 -14.14 -10.56
N ILE A 34 3.60 -13.26 -9.58
CA ILE A 34 4.69 -12.64 -8.82
C ILE A 34 5.12 -13.41 -7.56
N ALA A 35 4.47 -14.55 -7.27
CA ALA A 35 4.70 -15.30 -6.03
C ALA A 35 6.13 -15.82 -5.88
N GLN A 36 6.81 -16.11 -7.00
CA GLN A 36 8.18 -16.63 -6.99
C GLN A 36 9.24 -15.53 -6.82
N THR A 37 8.88 -14.27 -7.10
CA THR A 37 9.82 -13.15 -7.10
C THR A 37 9.60 -12.16 -5.96
N THR A 38 8.51 -12.33 -5.20
CA THR A 38 8.14 -11.42 -4.12
C THR A 38 7.76 -12.16 -2.84
N SER A 39 8.07 -11.56 -1.68
CA SER A 39 7.66 -12.11 -0.38
C SER A 39 6.12 -12.05 -0.20
N THR A 40 5.57 -12.88 0.68
CA THR A 40 4.15 -12.83 1.04
C THR A 40 3.78 -11.44 1.58
N LYS A 41 4.64 -10.84 2.41
CA LYS A 41 4.46 -9.49 2.95
C LYS A 41 4.37 -8.42 1.84
N THR A 42 5.23 -8.51 0.82
CA THR A 42 5.18 -7.59 -0.33
C THR A 42 3.88 -7.76 -1.13
N ARG A 43 3.45 -9.00 -1.35
CA ARG A 43 2.17 -9.28 -2.04
C ARG A 43 0.97 -8.78 -1.24
N LEU A 44 0.99 -8.92 0.07
CA LEU A 44 -0.05 -8.37 0.95
C LEU A 44 -0.10 -6.85 0.88
N ALA A 45 1.07 -6.18 0.91
CA ALA A 45 1.14 -4.73 0.73
C ALA A 45 0.58 -4.30 -0.64
N TYR A 46 0.91 -5.01 -1.71
CA TYR A 46 0.34 -4.75 -3.05
C TYR A 46 -1.17 -4.96 -3.08
N ALA A 47 -1.69 -5.98 -2.40
CA ALA A 47 -3.14 -6.22 -2.34
C ALA A 47 -3.88 -5.06 -1.67
N TYR A 48 -3.36 -4.55 -0.55
CA TYR A 48 -3.91 -3.36 0.10
C TYR A 48 -3.84 -2.12 -0.78
N ASP A 49 -2.71 -1.88 -1.47
CA ASP A 49 -2.54 -0.73 -2.35
C ASP A 49 -3.48 -0.80 -3.56
N LEU A 50 -3.60 -1.96 -4.19
CA LEU A 50 -4.51 -2.18 -5.31
C LEU A 50 -5.98 -2.08 -4.88
N ARG A 51 -6.34 -2.47 -3.65
CA ARG A 51 -7.68 -2.26 -3.12
C ARG A 51 -8.05 -0.78 -3.06
N VAL A 52 -7.11 0.09 -2.68
CA VAL A 52 -7.32 1.54 -2.72
C VAL A 52 -7.46 2.05 -4.16
N PHE A 53 -6.66 1.54 -5.10
CA PHE A 53 -6.76 1.90 -6.51
C PHE A 53 -8.11 1.52 -7.13
N PHE A 54 -8.59 0.29 -6.92
CA PHE A 54 -9.89 -0.14 -7.44
C PHE A 54 -11.07 0.55 -6.75
N ARG A 55 -10.90 0.98 -5.50
CA ARG A 55 -11.87 1.85 -4.83
C ARG A 55 -11.96 3.21 -5.52
N TYR A 56 -10.83 3.86 -5.78
CA TYR A 56 -10.79 5.11 -6.54
C TYR A 56 -11.49 4.98 -7.89
N LEU A 57 -11.23 3.91 -8.63
CA LEU A 57 -11.92 3.67 -9.91
C LEU A 57 -13.44 3.51 -9.74
N TYR A 58 -13.87 2.88 -8.67
CA TYR A 58 -15.30 2.73 -8.35
C TYR A 58 -15.96 4.06 -8.00
N GLU A 59 -15.27 4.91 -7.25
CA GLU A 59 -15.79 6.17 -6.72
C GLU A 59 -15.73 7.31 -7.74
N GLU A 60 -14.65 7.42 -8.52
CA GLU A 60 -14.29 8.64 -9.25
C GLU A 60 -14.09 8.45 -10.76
N HIS A 61 -13.93 7.20 -11.27
CA HIS A 61 -13.60 7.02 -12.69
C HIS A 61 -14.84 7.09 -13.58
N ASP A 62 -14.79 7.90 -14.65
CA ASP A 62 -15.95 8.20 -15.52
C ASP A 62 -16.63 6.96 -16.11
N LYS A 63 -15.83 5.99 -16.59
CA LYS A 63 -16.35 4.79 -17.28
C LYS A 63 -16.52 3.57 -16.39
N LEU A 64 -15.73 3.48 -15.32
CA LEU A 64 -15.71 2.32 -14.41
C LEU A 64 -16.41 2.63 -13.08
N GLY A 65 -16.80 3.89 -12.86
CA GLY A 65 -17.50 4.32 -11.66
C GLY A 65 -18.79 3.55 -11.41
N GLY A 66 -19.00 3.14 -10.15
CA GLY A 66 -20.15 2.31 -9.75
C GLY A 66 -20.07 0.84 -10.18
N MET A 67 -19.06 0.43 -10.96
CA MET A 67 -18.89 -0.97 -11.36
C MET A 67 -18.21 -1.77 -10.25
N GLU A 68 -18.91 -2.75 -9.68
CA GLU A 68 -18.34 -3.58 -8.62
C GLU A 68 -17.07 -4.30 -9.07
N THR A 69 -16.05 -4.28 -8.23
CA THR A 69 -14.71 -4.84 -8.52
C THR A 69 -14.74 -6.30 -8.97
N ARG A 70 -15.68 -7.09 -8.46
CA ARG A 70 -15.85 -8.51 -8.83
C ARG A 70 -16.31 -8.73 -10.28
N HIS A 71 -16.86 -7.70 -10.94
CA HIS A 71 -17.32 -7.77 -12.32
C HIS A 71 -16.31 -7.17 -13.30
N LEU A 72 -15.22 -6.60 -12.82
CA LEU A 72 -14.17 -6.08 -13.68
C LEU A 72 -13.36 -7.21 -14.29
N GLU A 73 -13.27 -7.21 -15.62
CA GLU A 73 -12.39 -8.06 -16.40
C GLU A 73 -11.07 -7.34 -16.70
N VAL A 74 -10.07 -8.08 -17.16
CA VAL A 74 -8.71 -7.53 -17.38
C VAL A 74 -8.66 -6.42 -18.43
N ASP A 75 -9.55 -6.46 -19.41
CA ASP A 75 -9.69 -5.45 -20.48
C ASP A 75 -10.17 -4.08 -19.94
N ALA A 76 -10.79 -4.03 -18.76
CA ALA A 76 -11.10 -2.78 -18.09
C ALA A 76 -9.84 -1.92 -17.85
N LEU A 77 -8.67 -2.55 -17.70
CA LEU A 77 -7.40 -1.86 -17.55
C LEU A 77 -7.00 -1.05 -18.81
N ASP A 78 -7.48 -1.43 -20.00
CA ASP A 78 -7.25 -0.68 -21.24
C ASP A 78 -8.09 0.61 -21.34
N GLN A 79 -9.07 0.80 -20.46
CA GLN A 79 -9.89 2.01 -20.40
C GLN A 79 -9.27 3.09 -19.50
N ILE A 80 -8.27 2.74 -18.72
CA ILE A 80 -7.60 3.62 -17.78
C ILE A 80 -6.41 4.29 -18.48
N THR A 81 -6.36 5.61 -18.41
CA THR A 81 -5.32 6.44 -19.01
C THR A 81 -4.22 6.80 -18.00
N SER A 82 -3.16 7.47 -18.47
CA SER A 82 -2.14 8.05 -17.56
C SER A 82 -2.74 9.17 -16.70
N GLU A 83 -3.66 9.96 -17.27
CA GLU A 83 -4.37 11.03 -16.57
C GLU A 83 -5.20 10.46 -15.39
N ASP A 84 -5.90 9.36 -15.59
CA ASP A 84 -6.65 8.69 -14.50
C ASP A 84 -5.72 8.25 -13.35
N ILE A 85 -4.49 7.81 -13.68
CA ILE A 85 -3.50 7.45 -12.66
C ILE A 85 -2.93 8.70 -11.95
N GLU A 86 -2.79 9.81 -12.65
CA GLU A 86 -2.40 11.10 -12.05
C GLU A 86 -3.51 11.62 -11.12
N CYS A 87 -4.78 11.56 -11.54
CA CYS A 87 -5.94 11.86 -10.67
C CYS A 87 -5.99 10.94 -9.45
N TYR A 88 -5.65 9.64 -9.61
CA TYR A 88 -5.49 8.75 -8.47
C TYR A 88 -4.42 9.22 -7.49
N LEU A 89 -3.27 9.73 -7.95
CA LEU A 89 -2.24 10.27 -7.07
C LEU A 89 -2.70 11.53 -6.34
N GLU A 90 -3.57 12.34 -6.95
CA GLU A 90 -4.22 13.47 -6.29
C GLU A 90 -5.23 12.98 -5.23
N TYR A 91 -6.12 12.06 -5.58
CA TYR A 91 -7.06 11.42 -4.67
C TYR A 91 -6.37 10.87 -3.42
N LEU A 92 -5.17 10.29 -3.55
CA LEU A 92 -4.40 9.78 -2.42
C LEU A 92 -3.95 10.86 -1.42
N SER A 93 -3.97 12.14 -1.79
CA SER A 93 -3.66 13.24 -0.84
C SER A 93 -4.64 13.29 0.31
N TYR A 94 -5.91 13.00 0.02
CA TYR A 94 -6.99 12.89 1.01
C TYR A 94 -8.14 12.05 0.45
N TYR A 95 -8.53 11.01 1.14
CA TYR A 95 -9.71 10.22 0.83
C TYR A 95 -10.32 9.63 2.11
N ILE A 96 -11.59 9.29 2.04
CA ILE A 96 -12.31 8.65 3.14
C ILE A 96 -12.53 7.19 2.78
N ALA A 97 -12.17 6.28 3.68
CA ALA A 97 -12.33 4.85 3.48
C ALA A 97 -12.68 4.15 4.79
N PRO A 98 -13.32 2.96 4.75
CA PRO A 98 -13.49 2.15 5.93
C PRO A 98 -12.15 1.85 6.61
N ASP A 99 -12.13 1.94 7.95
CA ASP A 99 -10.98 1.54 8.73
C ASP A 99 -10.70 0.04 8.55
N GLN A 100 -9.42 -0.34 8.47
CA GLN A 100 -9.03 -1.74 8.27
C GLN A 100 -9.40 -2.64 9.46
N ASN A 101 -9.43 -2.08 10.66
CA ASN A 101 -9.75 -2.80 11.89
C ASN A 101 -11.23 -2.66 12.29
N GLN A 102 -11.90 -1.61 11.80
CA GLN A 102 -13.30 -1.30 12.07
C GLN A 102 -14.03 -0.92 10.76
N PRO A 103 -14.42 -1.89 9.93
CA PRO A 103 -14.99 -1.63 8.60
C PRO A 103 -16.26 -0.79 8.58
N GLN A 104 -16.96 -0.69 9.71
CA GLN A 104 -18.15 0.15 9.87
C GLN A 104 -17.81 1.63 10.11
N GLN A 105 -16.55 1.95 10.43
CA GLN A 105 -16.11 3.31 10.70
C GLN A 105 -15.38 3.88 9.48
N GLN A 106 -15.87 5.02 8.99
CA GLN A 106 -15.19 5.78 7.94
C GLN A 106 -14.04 6.57 8.55
N THR A 107 -12.85 6.44 7.97
CA THR A 107 -11.64 7.12 8.45
C THR A 107 -11.02 7.92 7.31
N ALA A 108 -10.56 9.13 7.63
CA ALA A 108 -9.83 9.97 6.70
C ALA A 108 -8.37 9.47 6.57
N HIS A 109 -7.93 9.29 5.35
CA HIS A 109 -6.58 8.85 5.01
C HIS A 109 -5.83 9.95 4.29
N HIS A 110 -4.57 10.14 4.67
CA HIS A 110 -3.61 11.03 4.02
C HIS A 110 -2.37 10.25 3.63
N ASN A 111 -1.90 10.41 2.41
CA ASN A 111 -0.64 9.84 1.98
C ASN A 111 0.37 10.95 1.67
N ASP A 112 1.55 10.85 2.26
CA ASP A 112 2.71 11.63 1.85
C ASP A 112 3.29 11.10 0.52
N GLU A 113 4.32 11.75 0.01
CA GLU A 113 4.96 11.39 -1.27
C GLU A 113 5.49 9.96 -1.27
N LYS A 114 5.96 9.45 -0.11
CA LYS A 114 6.41 8.06 0.03
C LYS A 114 5.25 7.08 -0.08
N GLY A 115 4.13 7.41 0.56
CA GLY A 115 2.90 6.61 0.49
C GLY A 115 2.34 6.55 -0.93
N LYS A 116 2.30 7.70 -1.63
CA LYS A 116 1.88 7.78 -3.03
C LYS A 116 2.80 6.99 -3.96
N ALA A 117 4.13 7.18 -3.82
CA ALA A 117 5.11 6.45 -4.63
C ALA A 117 5.02 4.93 -4.45
N ARG A 118 4.79 4.45 -3.22
CA ARG A 118 4.60 3.03 -2.93
C ARG A 118 3.33 2.49 -3.61
N LYS A 119 2.22 3.21 -3.54
CA LYS A 119 0.96 2.82 -4.18
C LYS A 119 1.06 2.85 -5.71
N LEU A 120 1.75 3.83 -6.28
CA LEU A 120 2.04 3.86 -7.71
C LEU A 120 2.92 2.66 -8.14
N ALA A 121 3.86 2.24 -7.31
CA ALA A 121 4.70 1.08 -7.61
C ALA A 121 3.88 -0.22 -7.71
N SER A 122 2.85 -0.41 -6.88
CA SER A 122 1.95 -1.56 -6.96
C SER A 122 1.11 -1.55 -8.25
N VAL A 123 0.59 -0.39 -8.65
CA VAL A 123 -0.14 -0.19 -9.91
C VAL A 123 0.78 -0.47 -11.10
N ARG A 124 2.00 0.08 -11.11
CA ARG A 124 3.00 -0.20 -12.16
C ARG A 124 3.35 -1.68 -12.27
N SER A 125 3.49 -2.37 -11.14
CA SER A 125 3.78 -3.81 -11.13
C SER A 125 2.66 -4.62 -11.76
N MET A 126 1.40 -4.29 -11.45
CA MET A 126 0.22 -4.89 -12.04
C MET A 126 0.16 -4.67 -13.56
N TYR A 127 0.26 -3.42 -14.01
CA TYR A 127 0.25 -3.08 -15.43
C TYR A 127 1.40 -3.76 -16.20
N LYS A 128 2.62 -3.73 -15.66
CA LYS A 128 3.79 -4.40 -16.23
C LYS A 128 3.54 -5.89 -16.42
N TYR A 129 2.92 -6.55 -15.43
CA TYR A 129 2.61 -7.97 -15.51
C TYR A 129 1.65 -8.27 -16.64
N PHE A 130 0.48 -7.61 -16.70
CA PHE A 130 -0.54 -7.88 -17.71
C PHE A 130 -0.10 -7.44 -19.11
N TYR A 131 0.63 -6.34 -19.23
CA TYR A 131 1.21 -5.92 -20.52
C TYR A 131 2.22 -6.94 -21.04
N LYS A 132 3.14 -7.44 -20.18
CA LYS A 132 4.10 -8.50 -20.55
C LYS A 132 3.42 -9.80 -20.95
N LYS A 133 2.24 -10.08 -20.42
CA LYS A 133 1.42 -11.25 -20.75
C LYS A 133 0.56 -11.05 -22.00
N GLY A 134 0.57 -9.88 -22.62
CA GLY A 134 -0.28 -9.54 -23.76
C GLY A 134 -1.77 -9.51 -23.43
N LYS A 135 -2.13 -9.31 -22.16
CA LYS A 135 -3.53 -9.27 -21.70
C LYS A 135 -4.14 -7.88 -21.84
N ILE A 136 -3.32 -6.86 -21.94
CA ILE A 136 -3.69 -5.45 -22.15
C ILE A 136 -2.85 -4.87 -23.30
N LYS A 137 -3.41 -3.84 -23.95
CA LYS A 137 -2.82 -3.22 -25.15
C LYS A 137 -1.76 -2.18 -24.84
N ALA A 138 -1.89 -1.50 -23.69
CA ALA A 138 -1.00 -0.40 -23.27
C ALA A 138 -0.66 -0.50 -21.79
N ASN A 139 0.40 0.22 -21.40
CA ASN A 139 0.80 0.37 -20.00
C ASN A 139 0.88 1.88 -19.64
N PRO A 140 -0.25 2.51 -19.30
CA PRO A 140 -0.28 3.95 -18.98
C PRO A 140 0.53 4.29 -17.71
N ALA A 141 0.68 3.35 -16.79
CA ALA A 141 1.41 3.59 -15.55
C ALA A 141 2.91 3.84 -15.73
N THR A 142 3.46 3.53 -16.93
CA THR A 142 4.88 3.79 -17.23
C THR A 142 5.15 5.27 -17.46
N ILE A 143 4.17 6.03 -17.95
CA ILE A 143 4.29 7.45 -18.33
C ILE A 143 4.18 8.36 -17.11
N VAL A 144 3.41 7.96 -16.11
CA VAL A 144 3.16 8.76 -14.90
C VAL A 144 4.44 8.92 -14.08
N ASP A 145 4.77 10.13 -13.70
CA ASP A 145 5.95 10.40 -12.88
C ASP A 145 5.81 9.94 -11.42
N THR A 146 6.92 9.53 -10.83
CA THR A 146 6.93 9.19 -9.40
C THR A 146 7.00 10.47 -8.56
N PRO A 147 6.12 10.65 -7.54
CA PRO A 147 6.21 11.78 -6.64
C PRO A 147 7.61 11.96 -6.06
N LYS A 148 8.13 13.18 -6.05
CA LYS A 148 9.45 13.50 -5.50
C LYS A 148 9.43 13.32 -3.99
N ILE A 149 10.23 12.38 -3.50
CA ILE A 149 10.38 12.14 -2.08
C ILE A 149 11.42 13.13 -1.55
N HIS A 150 10.97 14.09 -0.74
CA HIS A 150 11.88 14.96 0.00
C HIS A 150 12.43 14.18 1.20
N GLU A 151 13.74 13.93 1.19
CA GLU A 151 14.40 13.30 2.32
C GLU A 151 14.32 14.25 3.54
N LYS A 152 13.71 13.77 4.62
CA LYS A 152 13.80 14.47 5.90
C LYS A 152 15.26 14.42 6.35
N LYS A 153 15.84 15.59 6.61
CA LYS A 153 17.17 15.66 7.20
C LYS A 153 17.16 14.80 8.48
N ILE A 154 17.99 13.76 8.50
CA ILE A 154 18.15 12.95 9.71
C ILE A 154 18.87 13.84 10.72
N THR A 155 18.14 14.27 11.75
CA THR A 155 18.76 14.92 12.91
C THR A 155 19.54 13.84 13.65
N ARG A 156 20.85 13.90 13.57
CA ARG A 156 21.72 13.03 14.34
C ARG A 156 21.99 13.73 15.66
N LEU A 157 21.83 13.00 16.75
CA LEU A 157 22.25 13.48 18.05
C LEU A 157 23.79 13.63 18.03
N ASP A 158 24.29 14.73 18.53
CA ASP A 158 25.71 14.88 18.79
C ASP A 158 26.12 14.07 20.05
N VAL A 159 27.43 14.03 20.33
CA VAL A 159 27.95 13.23 21.44
C VAL A 159 27.43 13.74 22.79
N ASN A 160 27.23 15.04 22.93
CA ASN A 160 26.73 15.63 24.17
C ASN A 160 25.22 15.39 24.34
N GLU A 161 24.45 15.49 23.26
CA GLU A 161 23.02 15.17 23.25
C GLU A 161 22.77 13.68 23.55
N MET A 162 23.66 12.79 23.05
CA MET A 162 23.61 11.37 23.35
C MET A 162 23.92 11.09 24.82
N ALA A 163 24.95 11.76 25.38
CA ALA A 163 25.30 11.63 26.80
C ALA A 163 24.15 12.11 27.69
N ASN A 164 23.58 13.28 27.40
CA ASN A 164 22.43 13.80 28.13
C ASN A 164 21.20 12.88 28.07
N LEU A 165 20.97 12.24 26.92
CA LEU A 165 19.89 11.26 26.77
C LEU A 165 20.12 10.03 27.67
N LEU A 166 21.35 9.51 27.70
CA LEU A 166 21.73 8.37 28.55
C LEU A 166 21.59 8.72 30.03
N ASP A 167 22.10 9.88 30.45
CA ASP A 167 21.99 10.36 31.82
C ASP A 167 20.52 10.55 32.23
N ALA A 168 19.67 11.04 31.34
CA ALA A 168 18.23 11.20 31.59
C ALA A 168 17.53 9.85 31.75
N VAL A 169 17.95 8.83 31.01
CA VAL A 169 17.42 7.45 31.12
C VAL A 169 17.88 6.82 32.44
N GLU A 170 19.17 6.95 32.81
CA GLU A 170 19.71 6.38 34.04
C GLU A 170 19.12 7.08 35.28
N SER A 171 18.92 8.38 35.24
CA SER A 171 18.29 9.15 36.35
C SER A 171 16.79 8.89 36.48
N GLY A 172 16.15 8.25 35.51
CA GLY A 172 14.72 7.92 35.49
C GLY A 172 13.80 9.13 35.41
N ASN A 173 14.33 10.32 35.12
CA ASN A 173 13.57 11.57 35.12
C ASN A 173 12.47 11.67 34.04
N ASN A 174 12.55 10.84 33.02
CA ASN A 174 11.56 10.78 31.90
C ASN A 174 10.68 9.53 31.94
N LEU A 175 10.78 8.70 32.98
CA LEU A 175 9.90 7.53 33.13
C LEU A 175 8.59 7.95 33.77
N THR A 176 7.46 7.54 33.18
CA THR A 176 6.15 7.68 33.81
C THR A 176 6.10 6.83 35.08
N ASP A 177 5.29 7.22 36.06
CA ASP A 177 5.14 6.50 37.34
C ASP A 177 4.83 5.02 37.16
N ARG A 178 4.19 4.66 36.07
CA ARG A 178 3.91 3.28 35.68
C ARG A 178 5.14 2.49 35.21
N GLN A 179 6.17 3.19 34.71
CA GLN A 179 7.45 2.59 34.26
C GLN A 179 8.46 2.51 35.42
N LYS A 180 8.34 3.39 36.41
CA LYS A 180 9.16 3.36 37.62
C LYS A 180 8.75 2.29 38.61
N ALA A 181 7.52 1.76 38.48
CA ALA A 181 6.95 0.74 39.37
C ALA A 181 7.18 -0.71 38.92
N ARG A 182 7.99 -0.95 37.89
CA ARG A 182 8.41 -2.26 37.38
C ARG A 182 9.90 -2.47 37.60
#